data_daac97fb4e92d82cf11fc22e69149880
#
_entry.id   daac97fb4e92d82cf11fc22e69149880
#
_cell.length_a   1.000
_cell.length_b   1.000
_cell.length_c   1.000
_cell.angle_alpha   90.00
_cell.angle_beta   90.00
_cell.angle_gamma   90.00
#
_symmetry.space_group_name_H-M   'P 1'
#
loop_
_entity.id
_entity.type
_entity.pdbx_description
1 polymer ?
#
loop_
_entity_poly.entity_id
_entity_poly.type
_entity_poly.pdbx_seq_one_letter_code
_entity_poly.pdbx_strand_id
1 'polypeptide(L)'
;MDYVADLGFTHIELLPVMEHPYDGSWGYQVSGYFAPTAGFGPPDDFKYFVDRCHARDIGVLLDWVPAHFPRDAAALGRFDGTALFEHWDPRRGEHRQWETYVFDWGRPQVKN
;
A
#
# COMPACT_ATOMS: atom_id res chain seq x y z
N MET A 1 -7.98 -1.90 -21.11
CA MET A 1 -6.60 -1.83 -21.63
C MET A 1 -6.57 -1.25 -23.05
N ASP A 2 -7.32 -1.83 -23.96
CA ASP A 2 -7.32 -1.38 -25.36
C ASP A 2 -7.62 0.11 -25.51
N TYR A 3 -8.64 0.60 -24.82
CA TYR A 3 -9.00 2.04 -24.82
C TYR A 3 -7.82 2.95 -24.42
N VAL A 4 -7.05 2.58 -23.41
CA VAL A 4 -5.89 3.37 -22.94
C VAL A 4 -4.77 3.36 -23.98
N ALA A 5 -4.50 2.19 -24.58
CA ALA A 5 -3.52 2.05 -25.65
C ALA A 5 -3.94 2.85 -26.90
N ASP A 6 -5.20 2.78 -27.29
CA ASP A 6 -5.73 3.49 -28.47
C ASP A 6 -5.69 5.02 -28.31
N LEU A 7 -5.72 5.52 -27.05
CA LEU A 7 -5.51 6.94 -26.76
C LEU A 7 -4.03 7.36 -26.78
N GLY A 8 -3.10 6.41 -26.93
CA GLY A 8 -1.65 6.69 -27.02
C GLY A 8 -0.95 6.85 -25.67
N PHE A 9 -1.57 6.42 -24.57
CA PHE A 9 -0.88 6.40 -23.27
C PHE A 9 0.13 5.26 -23.22
N THR A 10 1.25 5.49 -22.55
CA THR A 10 2.34 4.54 -22.38
C THR A 10 2.37 3.88 -21.00
N HIS A 11 1.70 4.47 -20.03
CA HIS A 11 1.67 3.99 -18.65
C HIS A 11 0.29 4.16 -18.04
N ILE A 12 -0.02 3.31 -17.07
CA ILE A 12 -1.15 3.44 -16.16
C ILE A 12 -0.61 3.53 -14.74
N GLU A 13 -1.04 4.51 -13.99
CA GLU A 13 -0.84 4.59 -12.56
C GLU A 13 -2.09 4.10 -11.84
N LEU A 14 -1.90 3.22 -10.88
CA LEU A 14 -2.97 2.70 -10.03
C LEU A 14 -2.89 3.39 -8.67
N LEU A 15 -4.05 3.78 -8.12
CA LEU A 15 -4.17 4.06 -6.70
C LEU A 15 -3.66 2.85 -5.89
N PRO A 16 -3.29 3.02 -4.60
CA PRO A 16 -2.66 1.94 -3.84
C PRO A 16 -3.46 0.63 -3.91
N VAL A 17 -2.84 -0.41 -4.45
CA VAL A 17 -3.43 -1.75 -4.61
C VAL A 17 -2.99 -2.71 -3.53
N MET A 18 -2.17 -2.26 -2.58
CA MET A 18 -1.74 -3.06 -1.42
C MET A 18 -2.91 -3.32 -0.50
N GLU A 19 -2.85 -4.43 0.27
CA GLU A 19 -3.92 -4.82 1.17
C GLU A 19 -4.23 -3.71 2.20
N HIS A 20 -5.50 -3.35 2.29
CA HIS A 20 -6.03 -2.34 3.20
C HIS A 20 -7.43 -2.72 3.67
N PRO A 21 -7.75 -2.53 4.98
CA PRO A 21 -9.03 -2.96 5.54
C PRO A 21 -10.17 -1.98 5.30
N TYR A 22 -9.86 -0.74 4.90
CA TYR A 22 -10.85 0.34 4.80
C TYR A 22 -10.89 0.95 3.40
N ASP A 23 -11.92 0.62 2.64
CA ASP A 23 -12.12 1.11 1.27
C ASP A 23 -12.18 2.64 1.17
N GLY A 24 -12.71 3.31 2.19
CA GLY A 24 -12.78 4.78 2.27
C GLY A 24 -11.41 5.46 2.31
N SER A 25 -10.33 4.72 2.57
CA SER A 25 -8.96 5.22 2.48
C SER A 25 -8.41 5.26 1.06
N TRP A 26 -9.12 4.71 0.07
CA TRP A 26 -8.65 4.53 -1.32
C TRP A 26 -7.33 3.75 -1.42
N GLY A 27 -7.05 2.88 -0.44
CA GLY A 27 -5.83 2.11 -0.34
C GLY A 27 -4.67 2.81 0.39
N TYR A 28 -4.85 4.04 0.89
CA TYR A 28 -3.77 4.78 1.55
C TYR A 28 -3.52 4.36 3.01
N GLN A 29 -4.39 3.54 3.62
CA GLN A 29 -4.15 2.95 4.95
C GLN A 29 -3.79 1.46 4.81
N VAL A 30 -2.58 1.21 4.40
CA VAL A 30 -2.06 -0.11 4.05
C VAL A 30 -1.84 -0.96 5.30
N SER A 31 -2.40 -2.17 5.32
CA SER A 31 -2.14 -3.19 6.36
C SER A 31 -1.23 -4.32 5.88
N GLY A 32 -1.16 -4.57 4.57
CA GLY A 32 -0.31 -5.59 3.96
C GLY A 32 0.52 -5.03 2.81
N TYR A 33 1.72 -4.54 3.10
CA TYR A 33 2.57 -3.79 2.17
C TYR A 33 3.08 -4.60 0.97
N PHE A 34 3.09 -5.92 1.07
CA PHE A 34 3.64 -6.83 0.03
C PHE A 34 2.58 -7.77 -0.55
N ALA A 35 1.31 -7.47 -0.33
CA ALA A 35 0.21 -8.25 -0.87
C ALA A 35 -0.77 -7.34 -1.63
N PRO A 36 -1.28 -7.75 -2.79
CA PRO A 36 -2.39 -7.05 -3.42
C PRO A 36 -3.65 -7.24 -2.58
N THR A 37 -4.51 -6.21 -2.53
CA THR A 37 -5.76 -6.30 -1.75
C THR A 37 -6.68 -7.37 -2.31
N ALA A 38 -7.28 -8.14 -1.40
CA ALA A 38 -8.31 -9.12 -1.75
C ALA A 38 -9.63 -8.46 -2.20
N GLY A 39 -9.81 -7.17 -1.95
CA GLY A 39 -11.00 -6.41 -2.33
C GLY A 39 -11.23 -6.33 -3.84
N PHE A 40 -10.20 -6.49 -4.66
CA PHE A 40 -10.29 -6.45 -6.12
C PHE A 40 -10.16 -7.83 -6.78
N GLY A 41 -10.10 -8.90 -6.01
CA GLY A 41 -9.98 -10.27 -6.51
C GLY A 41 -8.69 -10.98 -6.06
N PRO A 42 -8.47 -12.20 -6.55
CA PRO A 42 -7.28 -12.97 -6.20
C PRO A 42 -6.01 -12.35 -6.82
N PRO A 43 -4.83 -12.62 -6.25
CA PRO A 43 -3.55 -12.11 -6.75
C PRO A 43 -3.28 -12.44 -8.23
N ASP A 44 -3.82 -13.55 -8.72
CA ASP A 44 -3.64 -13.95 -10.12
C ASP A 44 -4.37 -13.03 -11.09
N ASP A 45 -5.49 -12.43 -10.70
CA ASP A 45 -6.19 -11.42 -11.50
C ASP A 45 -5.33 -10.15 -11.63
N PHE A 46 -4.65 -9.75 -10.56
CA PHE A 46 -3.73 -8.63 -10.60
C PHE A 46 -2.52 -8.92 -11.50
N LYS A 47 -1.93 -10.10 -11.42
CA LYS A 47 -0.86 -10.54 -12.33
C LYS A 47 -1.33 -10.55 -13.79
N TYR A 48 -2.52 -11.07 -14.03
CA TYR A 48 -3.14 -11.08 -15.36
C TYR A 48 -3.32 -9.65 -15.90
N PHE A 49 -3.80 -8.73 -15.08
CA PHE A 49 -3.92 -7.32 -15.44
C PHE A 49 -2.57 -6.72 -15.88
N VAL A 50 -1.51 -6.94 -15.07
CA VAL A 50 -0.16 -6.45 -15.39
C VAL A 50 0.37 -7.07 -16.68
N ASP A 51 0.20 -8.38 -16.86
CA ASP A 51 0.60 -9.10 -18.07
C ASP A 51 -0.12 -8.53 -19.33
N ARG A 52 -1.41 -8.26 -19.20
CA ARG A 52 -2.19 -7.64 -20.28
C ARG A 52 -1.76 -6.21 -20.61
N CYS A 53 -1.31 -5.44 -19.61
CA CYS A 53 -0.71 -4.13 -19.83
C CYS A 53 0.59 -4.26 -20.62
N HIS A 54 1.50 -5.12 -20.17
CA HIS A 54 2.80 -5.33 -20.80
C HIS A 54 2.66 -5.88 -22.23
N ALA A 55 1.69 -6.75 -22.49
CA ALA A 55 1.40 -7.24 -23.86
C ALA A 55 0.94 -6.15 -24.84
N ARG A 56 0.63 -4.95 -24.33
CA ARG A 56 0.26 -3.75 -25.12
C ARG A 56 1.30 -2.63 -24.99
N ASP A 57 2.50 -2.95 -24.53
CA ASP A 57 3.57 -1.98 -24.28
C ASP A 57 3.17 -0.84 -23.31
N ILE A 58 2.25 -1.15 -22.36
CA ILE A 58 1.82 -0.22 -21.31
C ILE A 58 2.51 -0.59 -20.02
N GLY A 59 3.29 0.32 -19.46
CA GLY A 59 3.86 0.20 -18.11
C GLY A 59 2.81 0.38 -17.03
N VAL A 60 2.98 -0.31 -15.90
CA VAL A 60 2.13 -0.17 -14.71
C VAL A 60 2.93 0.49 -13.60
N LEU A 61 2.43 1.60 -13.09
CA LEU A 61 2.97 2.30 -11.94
C LEU A 61 2.07 2.01 -10.73
N LEU A 62 2.70 1.63 -9.63
CA LEU A 62 2.01 1.39 -8.35
C LEU A 62 2.30 2.55 -7.41
N ASP A 63 1.25 3.10 -6.84
CA ASP A 63 1.39 4.10 -5.79
C ASP A 63 1.86 3.40 -4.51
N TRP A 64 3.12 3.62 -4.13
CA TRP A 64 3.74 3.07 -2.93
C TRP A 64 3.53 4.00 -1.75
N VAL A 65 2.87 3.52 -0.70
CA VAL A 65 2.48 4.33 0.47
C VAL A 65 3.26 3.92 1.73
N PRO A 66 4.49 4.39 1.93
CA PRO A 66 5.28 4.10 3.13
C PRO A 66 4.90 5.03 4.30
N ALA A 67 3.61 5.22 4.52
CA ALA A 67 3.05 6.13 5.52
C ALA A 67 1.68 5.62 5.99
N HIS A 68 1.00 6.41 6.82
CA HIS A 68 -0.36 6.12 7.29
C HIS A 68 -0.53 4.72 7.88
N PHE A 69 0.48 4.28 8.66
CA PHE A 69 0.52 2.95 9.26
C PHE A 69 -0.70 2.76 10.19
N PRO A 70 -1.65 1.85 9.86
CA PRO A 70 -2.92 1.75 10.57
C PRO A 70 -2.75 1.19 11.98
N ARG A 71 -3.68 1.58 12.86
CA ARG A 71 -3.72 1.13 14.25
C ARG A 71 -4.56 -0.13 14.47
N ASP A 72 -5.04 -0.74 13.40
CA ASP A 72 -5.92 -1.90 13.46
C ASP A 72 -5.24 -3.05 14.20
N ALA A 73 -5.98 -3.71 15.09
CA ALA A 73 -5.46 -4.81 15.91
C ALA A 73 -5.00 -6.02 15.08
N ALA A 74 -5.51 -6.15 13.86
CA ALA A 74 -5.12 -7.20 12.92
C ALA A 74 -3.93 -6.81 12.03
N ALA A 75 -3.45 -5.55 12.14
CA ALA A 75 -2.31 -5.05 11.37
C ALA A 75 -1.00 -5.19 12.16
N LEU A 76 0.07 -4.57 11.63
CA LEU A 76 1.42 -4.72 12.19
C LEU A 76 1.72 -3.74 13.33
N GLY A 77 0.82 -2.78 13.63
CA GLY A 77 1.00 -1.84 14.73
C GLY A 77 1.06 -2.57 16.06
N ARG A 78 2.13 -2.34 16.83
CA ARG A 78 2.39 -3.02 18.10
C ARG A 78 2.31 -4.56 18.01
N PHE A 79 2.78 -5.09 16.91
CA PHE A 79 2.66 -6.50 16.55
C PHE A 79 3.17 -7.46 17.64
N ASP A 80 4.27 -7.13 18.29
CA ASP A 80 4.86 -7.91 19.41
C ASP A 80 4.53 -7.32 20.80
N GLY A 81 3.56 -6.40 20.87
CA GLY A 81 3.22 -5.66 22.10
C GLY A 81 4.08 -4.42 22.34
N THR A 82 5.09 -4.18 21.53
CA THR A 82 5.95 -3.01 21.58
C THR A 82 5.83 -2.15 20.33
N ALA A 83 6.48 -0.99 20.31
CA ALA A 83 6.59 -0.17 19.10
C ALA A 83 7.68 -0.76 18.19
N LEU A 84 7.33 -1.81 17.42
CA LEU A 84 8.28 -2.53 16.57
C LEU A 84 8.65 -1.75 15.29
N PHE A 85 7.67 -1.28 14.57
CA PHE A 85 7.83 -0.54 13.31
C PHE A 85 7.60 0.96 13.48
N GLU A 86 6.69 1.34 14.35
CA GLU A 86 6.37 2.73 14.66
C GLU A 86 7.37 3.33 15.66
N HIS A 87 7.45 4.66 15.69
CA HIS A 87 8.29 5.34 16.67
C HIS A 87 7.70 5.18 18.08
N TRP A 88 8.55 4.82 19.08
CA TRP A 88 8.12 4.51 20.43
C TRP A 88 7.54 5.71 21.22
N ASP A 89 7.99 6.95 20.92
CA ASP A 89 7.45 8.17 21.54
C ASP A 89 6.16 8.56 20.80
N PRO A 90 4.98 8.56 21.47
CA PRO A 90 3.70 8.86 20.81
C PRO A 90 3.65 10.25 20.15
N ARG A 91 4.44 11.21 20.63
CA ARG A 91 4.52 12.56 20.03
C ARG A 91 5.14 12.53 18.63
N ARG A 92 5.92 11.51 18.32
CA ARG A 92 6.59 11.28 17.04
C ARG A 92 6.04 10.07 16.27
N GLY A 93 5.48 9.11 17.01
CA GLY A 93 4.98 7.84 16.50
C GLY A 93 3.49 7.86 16.14
N GLU A 94 2.77 8.97 16.39
CA GLU A 94 1.35 9.08 16.10
C GLU A 94 1.04 10.29 15.24
N HIS A 95 0.30 10.04 14.16
CA HIS A 95 -0.25 11.10 13.31
C HIS A 95 -1.68 11.38 13.76
N ARG A 96 -1.85 12.39 14.61
CA ARG A 96 -3.13 12.71 15.28
C ARG A 96 -4.27 13.01 14.30
N GLN A 97 -3.98 13.70 13.20
CA GLN A 97 -4.98 14.11 12.22
C GLN A 97 -5.55 12.92 11.43
N TRP A 98 -4.72 11.90 11.17
CA TRP A 98 -5.08 10.73 10.37
C TRP A 98 -5.31 9.48 11.22
N GLU A 99 -5.14 9.59 12.54
CA GLU A 99 -5.27 8.49 13.49
C GLU A 99 -4.43 7.25 13.12
N THR A 100 -3.24 7.48 12.53
CA THR A 100 -2.30 6.44 12.11
C THR A 100 -1.02 6.51 12.91
N TYR A 101 -0.21 5.44 12.83
CA TYR A 101 1.16 5.46 13.33
C TYR A 101 2.12 6.05 12.30
N VAL A 102 3.30 6.45 12.79
CA VAL A 102 4.42 6.94 11.98
C VAL A 102 5.57 5.96 12.12
N PHE A 103 6.07 5.46 11.00
CA PHE A 103 7.22 4.57 10.98
C PHE A 103 8.47 5.20 11.58
N ASP A 104 9.24 4.42 12.34
CA ASP A 104 10.56 4.82 12.81
C ASP A 104 11.63 4.53 11.74
N TRP A 105 11.76 5.42 10.78
CA TRP A 105 12.74 5.32 9.69
C TRP A 105 14.19 5.33 10.18
N GLY A 106 14.44 5.58 11.46
CA GLY A 106 15.76 5.43 12.07
C GLY A 106 16.18 3.97 12.21
N ARG A 107 15.23 3.04 12.24
CA ARG A 107 15.50 1.61 12.46
C ARG A 107 15.82 0.87 11.16
N PRO A 108 16.88 0.02 11.15
CA PRO A 108 17.18 -0.84 10.01
C PRO A 108 16.01 -1.76 9.64
N GLN A 109 15.28 -2.28 10.62
CA GLN A 109 14.13 -3.18 10.43
C GLN A 109 12.96 -2.53 9.66
N VAL A 110 12.89 -1.20 9.67
CA VAL A 110 11.86 -0.45 8.95
C VAL A 110 12.32 -0.13 7.53
N LYS A 111 13.64 -0.02 7.30
CA LYS A 111 14.22 0.35 6.00
C LYS A 111 14.45 -0.83 5.07
N ASN A 112 14.64 -2.03 5.64
CA ASN A 112 14.96 -3.25 4.92
C ASN A 112 13.72 -4.11 4.69
#